data_f60cecd32a414ba72217c5eacce69463
#
_entry.id   f60cecd32a414ba72217c5eacce69463
#
_cell.length_a   1.000
_cell.length_b   1.000
_cell.length_c   1.000
_cell.angle_alpha   90.00
_cell.angle_beta   90.00
_cell.angle_gamma   90.00
#
_symmetry.space_group_name_H-M   'P 1'
#
loop_
_entity.id
_entity.type
_entity.pdbx_description
1 polymer ?
#
loop_
_entity_poly.entity_id
_entity_poly.type
_entity_poly.pdbx_seq_one_letter_code
_entity_poly.pdbx_strand_id
1 'polypeptide(L)'
;MKRNAHNQNGEQKGRLEVDSMTQEVDSKTQSMDGESDREQRKSNHRWKLVSDSGCSLLVPDGLAGIDIDYAEVPFVISVDNTDYIDESGIDIEKMLEHIANCRSGGRTSCPSPHAWLETWGDAENVIAFTLSAALSGSYNSAIAARHMALEKNPGRNIAVINTCGAGVFPEQLANIIYEGIEDGDSFDAIVSAADKAVREIQVMFALGSLDNLIKAGRLNKLVGYAAHRFNISAIGVASPGGRIELRHKFRGMKKTYSKLIDTLRETGFTGGELVISHCMNEDGAEKLGHLIKAEWLDADVSIVPASGLCSYYMGKGGMIITYRE
;
A
#
# COMPACT_ATOMS: atom_id res chain seq x y z
N MET A 1 68.21 -54.76 -11.34
CA MET A 1 67.53 -55.05 -10.07
C MET A 1 66.26 -54.27 -10.00
N LYS A 2 65.10 -54.93 -10.24
CA LYS A 2 63.76 -54.40 -10.08
C LYS A 2 63.39 -54.49 -8.61
N ARG A 3 62.88 -53.41 -8.01
CA ARG A 3 61.89 -53.50 -6.88
C ARG A 3 61.33 -52.11 -6.54
N ASN A 4 59.97 -52.10 -6.50
CA ASN A 4 59.07 -51.24 -5.78
C ASN A 4 58.86 -49.83 -6.23
N ALA A 5 57.98 -49.70 -7.24
CA ALA A 5 57.08 -48.58 -7.42
C ALA A 5 55.64 -49.12 -7.39
N HIS A 6 55.12 -49.48 -6.25
CA HIS A 6 53.73 -49.86 -6.04
C HIS A 6 53.41 -49.65 -4.57
N ASN A 7 52.94 -48.45 -4.19
CA ASN A 7 52.06 -48.28 -3.05
C ASN A 7 51.86 -46.80 -2.63
N GLN A 8 51.91 -45.85 -3.57
CA GLN A 8 51.59 -44.47 -3.21
C GLN A 8 50.31 -43.93 -3.93
N ASN A 9 49.74 -44.65 -4.89
CA ASN A 9 48.55 -44.21 -5.58
C ASN A 9 47.23 -44.68 -4.93
N GLY A 10 47.25 -45.56 -3.97
CA GLY A 10 46.06 -46.05 -3.25
C GLY A 10 45.61 -45.13 -2.11
N GLU A 11 46.58 -44.59 -1.38
CA GLU A 11 46.27 -43.72 -0.24
C GLU A 11 45.85 -42.29 -0.66
N GLN A 12 46.34 -41.76 -1.81
CA GLN A 12 45.88 -40.46 -2.30
C GLN A 12 44.49 -40.51 -2.91
N LYS A 13 44.05 -41.62 -3.52
CA LYS A 13 42.65 -41.71 -4.03
C LYS A 13 41.65 -41.88 -2.90
N GLY A 14 41.96 -42.63 -1.86
CA GLY A 14 41.04 -42.79 -0.72
C GLY A 14 40.89 -41.51 0.09
N ARG A 15 41.93 -40.67 0.17
CA ARG A 15 41.89 -39.40 0.90
C ARG A 15 41.13 -38.31 0.15
N LEU A 16 41.19 -38.30 -1.19
CA LEU A 16 40.43 -37.37 -2.02
C LEU A 16 38.94 -37.70 -2.06
N GLU A 17 38.56 -39.01 -2.01
CA GLU A 17 37.14 -39.40 -1.95
C GLU A 17 36.51 -39.13 -0.59
N VAL A 18 37.25 -39.28 0.51
CA VAL A 18 36.76 -38.98 1.86
C VAL A 18 36.60 -37.47 2.06
N ASP A 19 37.58 -36.64 1.59
CA ASP A 19 37.47 -35.17 1.67
C ASP A 19 36.35 -34.62 0.80
N SER A 20 36.06 -35.22 -0.37
CA SER A 20 34.92 -34.79 -1.21
C SER A 20 33.57 -35.17 -0.61
N MET A 21 33.47 -36.34 0.04
CA MET A 21 32.22 -36.75 0.72
C MET A 21 31.97 -35.92 2.00
N THR A 22 33.02 -35.52 2.72
CA THR A 22 32.88 -34.69 3.93
C THR A 22 32.49 -33.25 3.57
N GLN A 23 33.05 -32.71 2.48
CA GLN A 23 32.63 -31.37 1.99
C GLN A 23 31.21 -31.36 1.41
N GLU A 24 30.78 -32.45 0.76
CA GLU A 24 29.37 -32.54 0.26
C GLU A 24 28.35 -32.73 1.39
N VAL A 25 28.73 -33.43 2.46
CA VAL A 25 27.88 -33.58 3.65
C VAL A 25 27.80 -32.28 4.43
N ASP A 26 28.95 -31.59 4.65
CA ASP A 26 28.96 -30.29 5.33
C ASP A 26 28.23 -29.19 4.53
N SER A 27 28.32 -29.20 3.18
CA SER A 27 27.57 -28.25 2.35
C SER A 27 26.07 -28.54 2.32
N LYS A 28 25.65 -29.81 2.34
CA LYS A 28 24.25 -30.20 2.45
C LYS A 28 23.66 -29.92 3.84
N THR A 29 24.45 -30.14 4.91
CA THR A 29 24.01 -29.83 6.27
C THR A 29 23.87 -28.32 6.49
N GLN A 30 24.84 -27.52 5.99
CA GLN A 30 24.71 -26.04 6.04
C GLN A 30 23.59 -25.49 5.17
N SER A 31 23.27 -26.12 4.03
CA SER A 31 22.11 -25.70 3.20
C SER A 31 20.78 -26.13 3.81
N MET A 32 20.71 -27.27 4.47
CA MET A 32 19.49 -27.76 5.15
C MET A 32 19.22 -26.96 6.44
N ASP A 33 20.24 -26.57 7.19
CA ASP A 33 20.10 -25.71 8.37
C ASP A 33 19.69 -24.28 7.97
N GLY A 34 20.19 -23.78 6.85
CA GLY A 34 19.81 -22.46 6.31
C GLY A 34 18.42 -22.42 5.71
N GLU A 35 17.91 -23.51 5.11
CA GLU A 35 16.54 -23.62 4.64
C GLU A 35 15.55 -23.88 5.77
N SER A 36 15.91 -24.72 6.75
CA SER A 36 15.12 -24.94 7.95
C SER A 36 14.98 -23.67 8.79
N ASP A 37 16.05 -22.89 8.95
CA ASP A 37 16.02 -21.59 9.63
C ASP A 37 15.26 -20.53 8.82
N ARG A 38 15.28 -20.59 7.48
CA ARG A 38 14.47 -19.73 6.62
C ARG A 38 13.00 -20.13 6.62
N GLU A 39 12.67 -21.43 6.65
CA GLU A 39 11.30 -21.91 6.76
C GLU A 39 10.73 -21.69 8.17
N GLN A 40 11.52 -21.85 9.24
CA GLN A 40 11.12 -21.50 10.60
C GLN A 40 10.97 -19.98 10.79
N ARG A 41 11.79 -19.14 10.15
CA ARG A 41 11.61 -17.68 10.12
C ARG A 41 10.36 -17.26 9.32
N LYS A 42 9.94 -18.02 8.29
CA LYS A 42 8.70 -17.77 7.55
C LYS A 42 7.41 -18.10 8.31
N SER A 43 7.48 -18.82 9.43
CA SER A 43 6.30 -19.29 10.15
C SER A 43 5.94 -18.52 11.43
N ASN A 44 6.70 -17.49 11.80
CA ASN A 44 6.53 -16.85 13.11
C ASN A 44 6.64 -15.31 13.06
N HIS A 45 6.04 -14.66 12.03
CA HIS A 45 5.90 -13.21 12.09
C HIS A 45 4.90 -12.87 13.19
N ARG A 46 5.43 -12.48 14.33
CA ARG A 46 4.63 -12.08 15.50
C ARG A 46 3.74 -10.89 15.18
N TRP A 47 4.19 -10.02 14.28
CA TRP A 47 3.48 -8.81 13.85
C TRP A 47 3.15 -8.84 12.37
N LYS A 48 1.97 -8.33 12.02
CA LYS A 48 1.59 -8.11 10.63
C LYS A 48 0.92 -6.77 10.46
N LEU A 49 1.49 -5.97 9.57
CA LEU A 49 0.92 -4.72 9.10
C LEU A 49 0.18 -4.99 7.80
N VAL A 50 -1.08 -4.59 7.71
CA VAL A 50 -1.91 -4.88 6.55
C VAL A 50 -2.67 -3.63 6.13
N SER A 51 -2.74 -3.36 4.83
CA SER A 51 -3.65 -2.34 4.30
C SER A 51 -4.59 -2.94 3.25
N ASP A 52 -5.67 -2.25 2.90
CA ASP A 52 -6.31 -2.54 1.62
C ASP A 52 -5.65 -1.74 0.49
N SER A 53 -5.77 -2.20 -0.75
CA SER A 53 -5.13 -1.56 -1.92
C SER A 53 -5.64 -0.15 -2.23
N GLY A 54 -6.65 0.33 -1.50
CA GLY A 54 -7.14 1.72 -1.58
C GLY A 54 -6.44 2.69 -0.64
N CYS A 55 -5.63 2.17 0.32
CA CYS A 55 -4.85 2.97 1.27
C CYS A 55 -3.51 2.29 1.59
N SER A 56 -2.67 2.11 0.58
CA SER A 56 -1.33 1.52 0.73
C SER A 56 -0.44 2.36 1.65
N LEU A 57 0.56 1.73 2.27
CA LEU A 57 1.58 2.41 3.05
C LEU A 57 2.89 2.42 2.27
N LEU A 58 3.64 3.51 2.35
CA LEU A 58 5.06 3.44 2.08
C LEU A 58 5.73 2.71 3.24
N VAL A 59 6.41 1.62 2.92
CA VAL A 59 7.15 0.82 3.90
C VAL A 59 8.64 0.99 3.62
N PRO A 60 9.45 1.37 4.61
CA PRO A 60 10.87 1.60 4.40
C PRO A 60 11.59 0.34 3.90
N ASP A 61 12.48 0.52 2.94
CA ASP A 61 13.41 -0.53 2.52
C ASP A 61 14.41 -0.79 3.66
N GLY A 62 14.48 -2.04 4.14
CA GLY A 62 15.59 -2.45 5.01
C GLY A 62 15.33 -2.39 6.51
N LEU A 63 14.12 -2.64 6.97
CA LEU A 63 13.83 -2.94 8.39
C LEU A 63 14.44 -4.29 8.81
N ALA A 64 15.76 -4.42 8.57
CA ALA A 64 16.53 -5.60 8.93
C ALA A 64 16.59 -5.72 10.46
N GLY A 65 15.81 -6.60 11.03
CA GLY A 65 15.83 -6.92 12.46
C GLY A 65 14.47 -6.91 13.14
N ILE A 66 13.45 -6.33 12.55
CA ILE A 66 12.07 -6.34 13.09
C ILE A 66 11.30 -7.49 12.45
N ASP A 67 10.68 -8.34 13.27
CA ASP A 67 9.85 -9.46 12.83
C ASP A 67 8.42 -8.97 12.53
N ILE A 68 8.31 -8.16 11.48
CA ILE A 68 7.03 -7.64 10.96
C ILE A 68 6.93 -7.86 9.46
N ASP A 69 5.77 -8.29 9.00
CA ASP A 69 5.45 -8.47 7.58
C ASP A 69 4.39 -7.43 7.15
N TYR A 70 4.54 -6.87 5.95
CA TYR A 70 3.53 -6.00 5.34
C TYR A 70 2.84 -6.70 4.17
N ALA A 71 1.53 -6.60 4.10
CA ALA A 71 0.73 -7.15 3.01
C ALA A 71 -0.46 -6.25 2.66
N GLU A 72 -0.93 -6.33 1.42
CA GLU A 72 -2.13 -5.64 0.96
C GLU A 72 -3.25 -6.63 0.65
N VAL A 73 -4.49 -6.23 0.98
CA VAL A 73 -5.70 -6.97 0.62
C VAL A 73 -6.32 -6.28 -0.59
N PRO A 74 -6.39 -6.94 -1.76
CA PRO A 74 -6.78 -6.28 -2.99
C PRO A 74 -8.28 -6.00 -3.08
N PHE A 75 -8.61 -4.86 -3.66
CA PHE A 75 -9.92 -4.59 -4.23
C PHE A 75 -10.08 -5.34 -5.57
N VAL A 76 -11.33 -5.46 -6.01
CA VAL A 76 -11.63 -5.96 -7.36
C VAL A 76 -12.37 -4.89 -8.14
N ILE A 77 -11.88 -4.59 -9.34
CA ILE A 77 -12.53 -3.69 -10.30
C ILE A 77 -13.13 -4.55 -11.41
N SER A 78 -14.46 -4.60 -11.50
CA SER A 78 -15.18 -5.39 -12.51
C SER A 78 -15.66 -4.50 -13.64
N VAL A 79 -15.29 -4.84 -14.87
CA VAL A 79 -15.71 -4.14 -16.10
C VAL A 79 -16.30 -5.19 -17.04
N ASP A 80 -17.57 -5.06 -17.36
CA ASP A 80 -18.35 -6.11 -18.07
C ASP A 80 -18.19 -7.48 -17.38
N ASN A 81 -17.56 -8.45 -18.05
CA ASN A 81 -17.30 -9.81 -17.54
C ASN A 81 -15.82 -10.03 -17.15
N THR A 82 -15.05 -8.96 -16.97
CA THR A 82 -13.62 -9.03 -16.63
C THR A 82 -13.40 -8.41 -15.27
N ASP A 83 -12.75 -9.16 -14.39
CA ASP A 83 -12.29 -8.71 -13.09
C ASP A 83 -10.81 -8.35 -13.15
N TYR A 84 -10.48 -7.17 -12.68
CA TYR A 84 -9.13 -6.68 -12.44
C TYR A 84 -8.89 -6.70 -10.94
N ILE A 85 -7.98 -7.57 -10.49
CA ILE A 85 -7.57 -7.63 -9.08
C ILE A 85 -6.54 -6.53 -8.85
N ASP A 86 -6.75 -5.69 -7.85
CA ASP A 86 -5.91 -4.53 -7.55
C ASP A 86 -4.68 -4.94 -6.74
N GLU A 87 -3.76 -5.63 -7.40
CA GLU A 87 -2.49 -6.11 -6.86
C GLU A 87 -1.31 -5.65 -7.71
N SER A 88 -0.09 -5.86 -7.23
CA SER A 88 1.12 -5.52 -7.95
C SER A 88 1.12 -6.16 -9.36
N GLY A 89 1.36 -5.34 -10.40
CA GLY A 89 1.36 -5.79 -11.79
C GLY A 89 0.01 -5.66 -12.51
N ILE A 90 -1.03 -5.10 -11.87
CA ILE A 90 -2.28 -4.76 -12.57
C ILE A 90 -2.01 -3.84 -13.77
N ASP A 91 -2.56 -4.19 -14.94
CA ASP A 91 -2.47 -3.38 -16.16
C ASP A 91 -3.51 -2.25 -16.12
N ILE A 92 -3.09 -1.11 -15.51
CA ILE A 92 -3.95 0.07 -15.33
C ILE A 92 -4.37 0.67 -16.67
N GLU A 93 -3.50 0.70 -17.68
CA GLU A 93 -3.81 1.26 -18.99
C GLU A 93 -4.93 0.46 -19.65
N LYS A 94 -4.78 -0.85 -19.73
CA LYS A 94 -5.78 -1.77 -20.28
C LYS A 94 -7.10 -1.68 -19.52
N MET A 95 -7.05 -1.60 -18.19
CA MET A 95 -8.24 -1.45 -17.34
C MET A 95 -8.98 -0.15 -17.68
N LEU A 96 -8.28 0.98 -17.74
CA LEU A 96 -8.88 2.29 -18.04
C LEU A 96 -9.44 2.38 -19.47
N GLU A 97 -8.75 1.79 -20.45
CA GLU A 97 -9.25 1.67 -21.83
C GLU A 97 -10.53 0.84 -21.89
N HIS A 98 -10.57 -0.29 -21.17
CA HIS A 98 -11.78 -1.13 -21.09
C HIS A 98 -12.94 -0.34 -20.49
N ILE A 99 -12.71 0.39 -19.38
CA ILE A 99 -13.72 1.23 -18.73
C ILE A 99 -14.23 2.33 -19.69
N ALA A 100 -13.33 2.98 -20.44
CA ALA A 100 -13.69 4.04 -21.38
C ALA A 100 -14.60 3.53 -22.52
N ASN A 101 -14.44 2.29 -22.94
CA ASN A 101 -15.21 1.63 -23.98
C ASN A 101 -16.49 0.94 -23.46
N CYS A 102 -16.60 0.74 -22.14
CA CYS A 102 -17.74 0.06 -21.50
C CYS A 102 -18.91 1.04 -21.30
N ARG A 103 -20.11 0.71 -21.80
CA ARG A 103 -21.32 1.54 -21.66
C ARG A 103 -21.86 1.57 -20.23
N SER A 104 -21.73 0.46 -19.51
CA SER A 104 -22.22 0.32 -18.13
C SER A 104 -21.31 1.00 -17.12
N GLY A 105 -20.05 1.28 -17.49
CA GLY A 105 -18.97 1.65 -16.57
C GLY A 105 -18.53 0.46 -15.73
N GLY A 106 -17.47 0.64 -14.93
CA GLY A 106 -16.99 -0.37 -14.01
C GLY A 106 -17.72 -0.34 -12.66
N ARG A 107 -17.51 -1.40 -11.88
CA ARG A 107 -17.89 -1.51 -10.47
C ARG A 107 -16.69 -1.92 -9.65
N THR A 108 -16.70 -1.61 -8.36
CA THR A 108 -15.63 -2.01 -7.44
C THR A 108 -16.22 -2.78 -6.26
N SER A 109 -15.52 -3.81 -5.83
CA SER A 109 -15.82 -4.60 -4.65
C SER A 109 -14.69 -4.50 -3.66
N CYS A 110 -15.00 -4.20 -2.40
CA CYS A 110 -14.01 -4.22 -1.33
C CYS A 110 -13.64 -5.66 -0.97
N PRO A 111 -12.48 -5.89 -0.34
CA PRO A 111 -12.09 -7.18 0.17
C PRO A 111 -13.18 -7.80 1.07
N SER A 112 -13.40 -9.10 0.93
CA SER A 112 -14.30 -9.84 1.81
C SER A 112 -13.68 -10.04 3.19
N PRO A 113 -14.47 -10.34 4.25
CA PRO A 113 -13.90 -10.71 5.55
C PRO A 113 -12.94 -11.90 5.46
N HIS A 114 -13.18 -12.82 4.53
CA HIS A 114 -12.32 -13.98 4.33
C HIS A 114 -10.97 -13.58 3.74
N ALA A 115 -10.93 -12.66 2.77
CA ALA A 115 -9.68 -12.16 2.20
C ALA A 115 -8.80 -11.47 3.28
N TRP A 116 -9.42 -10.71 4.18
CA TRP A 116 -8.72 -10.14 5.34
C TRP A 116 -8.13 -11.23 6.25
N LEU A 117 -8.91 -12.27 6.58
CA LEU A 117 -8.46 -13.38 7.42
C LEU A 117 -7.31 -14.15 6.79
N GLU A 118 -7.38 -14.44 5.50
CA GLU A 118 -6.32 -15.11 4.75
C GLU A 118 -5.02 -14.30 4.76
N THR A 119 -5.13 -12.98 4.54
CA THR A 119 -3.97 -12.10 4.56
C THR A 119 -3.38 -11.98 5.96
N TRP A 120 -4.19 -11.92 7.03
CA TRP A 120 -3.69 -11.88 8.40
C TRP A 120 -3.02 -13.17 8.84
N GLY A 121 -3.42 -14.31 8.25
CA GLY A 121 -2.89 -15.62 8.60
C GLY A 121 -2.95 -15.88 10.10
N ASP A 122 -1.88 -16.45 10.66
CA ASP A 122 -1.78 -16.79 12.07
C ASP A 122 -1.00 -15.76 12.91
N ALA A 123 -0.72 -14.55 12.37
CA ALA A 123 -0.01 -13.51 13.10
C ALA A 123 -0.71 -13.17 14.43
N GLU A 124 0.07 -13.07 15.51
CA GLU A 124 -0.45 -12.78 16.85
C GLU A 124 -0.93 -11.34 16.99
N ASN A 125 -0.17 -10.40 16.40
CA ASN A 125 -0.44 -8.98 16.43
C ASN A 125 -0.69 -8.48 15.00
N VAL A 126 -1.86 -7.90 14.75
CA VAL A 126 -2.24 -7.37 13.44
C VAL A 126 -2.70 -5.93 13.57
N ILE A 127 -2.09 -5.04 12.81
CA ILE A 127 -2.58 -3.67 12.62
C ILE A 127 -3.03 -3.54 11.17
N ALA A 128 -4.32 -3.37 10.95
CA ALA A 128 -4.94 -3.28 9.63
C ALA A 128 -5.41 -1.85 9.37
N PHE A 129 -5.05 -1.30 8.21
CA PHE A 129 -5.51 0.00 7.71
C PHE A 129 -6.50 -0.20 6.58
N THR A 130 -7.55 0.59 6.58
CA THR A 130 -8.55 0.58 5.51
C THR A 130 -8.73 1.96 4.93
N LEU A 131 -9.01 2.05 3.64
CA LEU A 131 -9.44 3.32 3.09
C LEU A 131 -10.73 3.79 3.80
N SER A 132 -11.04 5.07 3.64
CA SER A 132 -12.15 5.71 4.33
C SER A 132 -13.44 4.87 4.35
N ALA A 133 -13.96 4.61 5.54
CA ALA A 133 -15.26 3.96 5.76
C ALA A 133 -16.45 4.74 5.16
N ALA A 134 -16.27 6.05 4.90
CA ALA A 134 -17.26 6.86 4.21
C ALA A 134 -17.31 6.62 2.70
N LEU A 135 -16.26 6.01 2.13
CA LEU A 135 -16.14 5.73 0.70
C LEU A 135 -16.31 4.24 0.37
N SER A 136 -16.01 3.34 1.31
CA SER A 136 -15.98 1.90 1.06
C SER A 136 -16.50 1.08 2.24
N GLY A 137 -16.95 -0.14 1.95
CA GLY A 137 -17.28 -1.16 2.95
C GLY A 137 -16.08 -1.90 3.54
N SER A 138 -14.85 -1.61 3.08
CA SER A 138 -13.62 -2.31 3.48
C SER A 138 -13.42 -2.33 5.00
N TYR A 139 -13.60 -1.19 5.66
CA TYR A 139 -13.54 -1.09 7.11
C TYR A 139 -14.49 -2.08 7.83
N ASN A 140 -15.76 -2.09 7.41
CA ASN A 140 -16.73 -3.01 8.00
C ASN A 140 -16.40 -4.48 7.73
N SER A 141 -15.83 -4.76 6.55
CA SER A 141 -15.36 -6.09 6.17
C SER A 141 -14.18 -6.55 7.07
N ALA A 142 -13.20 -5.67 7.30
CA ALA A 142 -12.09 -5.92 8.21
C ALA A 142 -12.53 -6.09 9.67
N ILE A 143 -13.51 -5.30 10.14
CA ILE A 143 -14.12 -5.47 11.48
C ILE A 143 -14.81 -6.84 11.61
N ALA A 144 -15.54 -7.28 10.59
CA ALA A 144 -16.15 -8.61 10.57
C ALA A 144 -15.08 -9.72 10.64
N ALA A 145 -14.01 -9.58 9.85
CA ALA A 145 -12.87 -10.49 9.91
C ALA A 145 -12.22 -10.53 11.30
N ARG A 146 -12.06 -9.36 11.95
CA ARG A 146 -11.53 -9.28 13.32
C ARG A 146 -12.39 -10.09 14.31
N HIS A 147 -13.70 -9.95 14.25
CA HIS A 147 -14.61 -10.72 15.12
C HIS A 147 -14.42 -12.22 14.88
N MET A 148 -14.44 -12.67 13.62
CA MET A 148 -14.24 -14.09 13.27
C MET A 148 -12.87 -14.62 13.74
N ALA A 149 -11.80 -13.83 13.61
CA ALA A 149 -10.47 -14.21 14.08
C ALA A 149 -10.41 -14.38 15.60
N LEU A 150 -11.01 -13.44 16.35
CA LEU A 150 -11.04 -13.44 17.81
C LEU A 150 -11.98 -14.51 18.40
N GLU A 151 -13.07 -14.87 17.69
CA GLU A 151 -13.90 -16.03 18.07
C GLU A 151 -13.10 -17.33 17.97
N LYS A 152 -12.24 -17.47 16.94
CA LYS A 152 -11.39 -18.65 16.75
C LYS A 152 -10.19 -18.66 17.71
N ASN A 153 -9.57 -17.51 17.95
CA ASN A 153 -8.42 -17.36 18.84
C ASN A 153 -8.49 -16.02 19.60
N PRO A 154 -9.07 -16.03 20.83
CA PRO A 154 -9.24 -14.81 21.64
C PRO A 154 -7.93 -14.16 22.11
N GLY A 155 -6.80 -14.89 22.03
CA GLY A 155 -5.49 -14.39 22.45
C GLY A 155 -4.78 -13.51 21.43
N ARG A 156 -5.35 -13.31 20.23
CA ARG A 156 -4.75 -12.44 19.20
C ARG A 156 -5.04 -10.97 19.51
N ASN A 157 -4.10 -10.12 19.15
CA ASN A 157 -4.24 -8.67 19.15
C ASN A 157 -4.51 -8.19 17.72
N ILE A 158 -5.70 -7.69 17.44
CA ILE A 158 -6.06 -7.23 16.09
C ILE A 158 -6.70 -5.85 16.19
N ALA A 159 -6.08 -4.85 15.57
CA ALA A 159 -6.63 -3.51 15.40
C ALA A 159 -7.00 -3.25 13.94
N VAL A 160 -8.10 -2.53 13.72
CA VAL A 160 -8.52 -2.05 12.40
C VAL A 160 -8.67 -0.54 12.47
N ILE A 161 -7.86 0.18 11.72
CA ILE A 161 -7.80 1.64 11.70
C ILE A 161 -8.44 2.14 10.40
N ASN A 162 -9.43 3.03 10.54
CA ASN A 162 -10.03 3.73 9.43
C ASN A 162 -9.20 4.97 9.11
N THR A 163 -8.53 5.00 7.95
CA THR A 163 -7.66 6.12 7.59
C THR A 163 -8.41 7.42 7.28
N CYS A 164 -9.71 7.37 7.11
CA CYS A 164 -10.51 8.50 6.60
C CYS A 164 -9.99 9.09 5.28
N GLY A 165 -9.13 8.38 4.57
CA GLY A 165 -8.46 8.80 3.34
C GLY A 165 -8.44 7.71 2.28
N ALA A 166 -7.66 7.93 1.24
CA ALA A 166 -7.32 6.99 0.17
C ALA A 166 -5.97 7.38 -0.43
N GLY A 167 -5.33 6.46 -1.14
CA GLY A 167 -4.04 6.67 -1.78
C GLY A 167 -2.89 6.01 -1.02
N VAL A 168 -1.67 6.48 -1.24
CA VAL A 168 -0.48 5.95 -0.57
C VAL A 168 -0.13 6.85 0.61
N PHE A 169 -0.07 6.26 1.79
CA PHE A 169 0.21 6.99 3.04
C PHE A 169 1.71 7.12 3.27
N PRO A 170 2.16 8.21 3.92
CA PRO A 170 3.56 8.49 4.20
C PRO A 170 4.26 7.38 4.99
N GLU A 171 5.56 7.22 4.74
CA GLU A 171 6.41 6.22 5.39
C GLU A 171 6.46 6.39 6.92
N GLN A 172 6.34 7.63 7.38
CA GLN A 172 6.30 7.95 8.80
C GLN A 172 5.21 7.20 9.57
N LEU A 173 4.07 6.85 8.91
CA LEU A 173 3.03 6.04 9.55
C LEU A 173 3.51 4.62 9.85
N ALA A 174 4.26 4.02 8.94
CA ALA A 174 4.88 2.71 9.16
C ALA A 174 5.99 2.81 10.23
N ASN A 175 6.83 3.84 10.16
CA ASN A 175 7.92 4.06 11.11
C ASN A 175 7.44 4.17 12.56
N ILE A 176 6.34 4.87 12.83
CA ILE A 176 5.74 4.94 14.18
C ILE A 176 5.43 3.55 14.74
N ILE A 177 4.95 2.64 13.89
CA ILE A 177 4.63 1.28 14.31
C ILE A 177 5.91 0.48 14.56
N TYR A 178 6.89 0.61 13.68
CA TYR A 178 8.17 -0.08 13.79
C TYR A 178 8.96 0.35 15.02
N GLU A 179 9.06 1.66 15.26
CA GLU A 179 9.71 2.24 16.43
C GLU A 179 9.05 1.73 17.72
N GLY A 180 7.71 1.76 17.80
CA GLY A 180 7.01 1.24 18.96
C GLY A 180 7.22 -0.26 19.21
N ILE A 181 7.38 -1.07 18.15
CA ILE A 181 7.71 -2.49 18.27
C ILE A 181 9.15 -2.67 18.77
N GLU A 182 10.11 -1.91 18.23
CA GLU A 182 11.52 -1.94 18.66
C GLU A 182 11.69 -1.52 20.11
N ASP A 183 10.98 -0.48 20.53
CA ASP A 183 10.98 0.04 21.90
C ASP A 183 10.28 -0.90 22.89
N GLY A 184 9.58 -1.93 22.39
CA GLY A 184 8.86 -2.90 23.20
C GLY A 184 7.57 -2.36 23.80
N ASP A 185 6.97 -1.35 23.16
CA ASP A 185 5.69 -0.80 23.55
C ASP A 185 4.55 -1.83 23.52
N SER A 186 3.51 -1.60 24.32
CA SER A 186 2.33 -2.46 24.28
C SER A 186 1.56 -2.30 22.95
N PHE A 187 0.88 -3.37 22.52
CA PHE A 187 0.03 -3.32 21.33
C PHE A 187 -0.92 -2.12 21.31
N ASP A 188 -1.59 -1.84 22.43
CA ASP A 188 -2.53 -0.73 22.54
C ASP A 188 -1.85 0.64 22.44
N ALA A 189 -0.62 0.79 22.93
CA ALA A 189 0.16 2.02 22.82
C ALA A 189 0.53 2.27 21.34
N ILE A 190 1.03 1.25 20.63
CA ILE A 190 1.37 1.33 19.20
C ILE A 190 0.13 1.67 18.37
N VAL A 191 -1.00 0.98 18.60
CA VAL A 191 -2.26 1.27 17.90
C VAL A 191 -2.74 2.70 18.15
N SER A 192 -2.64 3.18 19.41
CA SER A 192 -3.01 4.55 19.76
C SER A 192 -2.13 5.59 19.04
N ALA A 193 -0.82 5.35 18.96
CA ALA A 193 0.11 6.22 18.24
C ALA A 193 -0.18 6.24 16.73
N ALA A 194 -0.43 5.07 16.12
CA ALA A 194 -0.79 4.95 14.71
C ALA A 194 -2.15 5.64 14.40
N ASP A 195 -3.19 5.43 15.22
CA ASP A 195 -4.50 6.09 15.04
C ASP A 195 -4.40 7.61 15.16
N LYS A 196 -3.57 8.10 16.09
CA LYS A 196 -3.28 9.53 16.21
C LYS A 196 -2.58 10.05 14.95
N ALA A 197 -1.54 9.37 14.48
CA ALA A 197 -0.81 9.78 13.28
C ALA A 197 -1.70 9.82 12.03
N VAL A 198 -2.58 8.82 11.86
CA VAL A 198 -3.58 8.80 10.76
C VAL A 198 -4.47 10.04 10.78
N ARG A 199 -4.88 10.54 11.95
CA ARG A 199 -5.74 11.73 12.07
C ARG A 199 -5.03 13.03 11.70
N GLU A 200 -3.71 13.05 11.74
CA GLU A 200 -2.86 14.18 11.35
C GLU A 200 -2.54 14.15 9.84
N ILE A 201 -2.82 13.04 9.15
CA ILE A 201 -2.60 12.93 7.71
C ILE A 201 -3.75 13.57 6.94
N GLN A 202 -3.38 14.51 6.08
CA GLN A 202 -4.26 15.17 5.13
C GLN A 202 -4.23 14.44 3.78
N VAL A 203 -5.38 14.41 3.09
CA VAL A 203 -5.49 13.80 1.76
C VAL A 203 -6.12 14.79 0.80
N MET A 204 -5.41 15.07 -0.29
CA MET A 204 -5.87 15.92 -1.37
C MET A 204 -5.98 15.14 -2.67
N PHE A 205 -7.00 15.42 -3.46
CA PHE A 205 -7.28 14.75 -4.72
C PHE A 205 -7.22 15.74 -5.88
N ALA A 206 -6.42 15.45 -6.89
CA ALA A 206 -6.47 16.08 -8.21
C ALA A 206 -7.11 15.10 -9.19
N LEU A 207 -8.42 15.25 -9.41
CA LEU A 207 -9.21 14.29 -10.17
C LEU A 207 -9.21 14.66 -11.66
N GLY A 208 -8.74 13.73 -12.50
CA GLY A 208 -8.78 13.87 -13.96
C GLY A 208 -10.20 13.70 -14.52
N SER A 209 -11.06 12.90 -13.84
CA SER A 209 -12.47 12.73 -14.12
C SER A 209 -13.26 12.57 -12.83
N LEU A 210 -14.51 12.99 -12.82
CA LEU A 210 -15.47 12.78 -11.73
C LEU A 210 -16.47 11.64 -12.00
N ASP A 211 -16.45 11.08 -13.19
CA ASP A 211 -17.51 10.21 -13.69
C ASP A 211 -17.69 8.94 -12.84
N ASN A 212 -16.61 8.26 -12.52
CA ASN A 212 -16.66 7.01 -11.73
C ASN A 212 -17.08 7.28 -10.28
N LEU A 213 -16.62 8.38 -9.69
CA LEU A 213 -17.04 8.79 -8.33
C LEU A 213 -18.54 9.12 -8.28
N ILE A 214 -19.07 9.77 -9.31
CA ILE A 214 -20.49 10.13 -9.41
C ILE A 214 -21.34 8.87 -9.65
N LYS A 215 -20.95 8.03 -10.62
CA LYS A 215 -21.63 6.77 -10.93
C LYS A 215 -21.68 5.84 -9.71
N ALA A 216 -20.60 5.79 -8.97
CA ALA A 216 -20.50 4.98 -7.76
C ALA A 216 -21.18 5.61 -6.53
N GLY A 217 -21.66 6.86 -6.60
CA GLY A 217 -22.32 7.55 -5.49
C GLY A 217 -21.36 8.04 -4.39
N ARG A 218 -20.05 8.14 -4.65
CA ARG A 218 -19.03 8.67 -3.74
C ARG A 218 -18.93 10.20 -3.80
N LEU A 219 -19.49 10.81 -4.84
CA LEU A 219 -19.77 12.25 -4.92
C LEU A 219 -21.27 12.50 -5.07
N ASN A 220 -21.74 13.60 -4.46
CA ASN A 220 -23.15 14.00 -4.56
C ASN A 220 -23.52 14.25 -6.03
N LYS A 221 -24.63 13.66 -6.49
CA LYS A 221 -25.14 13.77 -7.87
C LYS A 221 -25.38 15.21 -8.31
N LEU A 222 -25.74 16.12 -7.40
CA LEU A 222 -25.92 17.54 -7.69
C LEU A 222 -24.64 18.23 -8.14
N VAL A 223 -23.49 17.78 -7.63
CA VAL A 223 -22.17 18.25 -8.04
C VAL A 223 -21.82 17.75 -9.45
N GLY A 224 -22.29 16.55 -9.80
CA GLY A 224 -21.99 15.87 -11.06
C GLY A 224 -22.85 16.32 -12.24
N TYR A 225 -24.07 16.84 -12.02
CA TYR A 225 -24.98 17.20 -13.12
C TYR A 225 -24.40 18.28 -14.05
N ALA A 226 -23.54 19.16 -13.51
CA ALA A 226 -22.82 20.17 -14.31
C ALA A 226 -21.51 19.59 -14.91
N ALA A 227 -20.97 18.51 -14.38
CA ALA A 227 -19.66 17.96 -14.75
C ALA A 227 -19.74 17.02 -15.98
N HIS A 228 -20.80 16.22 -16.10
CA HIS A 228 -20.97 15.22 -17.16
C HIS A 228 -20.89 15.75 -18.61
N ARG A 229 -21.08 17.05 -18.81
CA ARG A 229 -21.07 17.64 -20.17
C ARG A 229 -19.74 18.24 -20.61
N PHE A 230 -18.68 18.31 -19.75
CA PHE A 230 -17.60 19.26 -19.99
C PHE A 230 -16.17 18.80 -19.69
N ASN A 231 -15.89 17.52 -19.48
CA ASN A 231 -14.53 17.05 -19.14
C ASN A 231 -13.92 17.92 -18.00
N ILE A 232 -14.60 17.96 -16.86
CA ILE A 232 -14.23 18.78 -15.71
C ILE A 232 -13.27 18.00 -14.83
N SER A 233 -12.09 18.57 -14.61
CA SER A 233 -11.16 18.16 -13.56
C SER A 233 -11.49 18.93 -12.27
N ALA A 234 -11.13 18.35 -11.14
CA ALA A 234 -11.38 18.96 -9.84
C ALA A 234 -10.25 18.70 -8.85
N ILE A 235 -10.08 19.64 -7.92
CA ILE A 235 -9.32 19.42 -6.69
C ILE A 235 -10.32 19.26 -5.56
N GLY A 236 -10.09 18.27 -4.72
CA GLY A 236 -10.83 18.03 -3.50
C GLY A 236 -9.88 17.65 -2.36
N VAL A 237 -10.42 17.63 -1.16
CA VAL A 237 -9.74 17.18 0.05
C VAL A 237 -10.61 16.12 0.75
N ALA A 238 -9.99 15.27 1.58
CA ALA A 238 -10.76 14.46 2.50
C ALA A 238 -11.30 15.34 3.63
N SER A 239 -12.59 15.23 3.94
CA SER A 239 -13.13 15.83 5.16
C SER A 239 -12.68 15.03 6.39
N PRO A 240 -12.82 15.57 7.60
CA PRO A 240 -12.53 14.81 8.83
C PRO A 240 -13.31 13.49 8.95
N GLY A 241 -14.46 13.39 8.30
CA GLY A 241 -15.24 12.14 8.21
C GLY A 241 -14.88 11.27 7.02
N GLY A 242 -13.81 11.56 6.29
CA GLY A 242 -13.30 10.76 5.17
C GLY A 242 -14.13 10.86 3.88
N ARG A 243 -14.98 11.87 3.71
CA ARG A 243 -15.71 12.12 2.45
C ARG A 243 -14.90 13.02 1.54
N ILE A 244 -15.10 12.91 0.22
CA ILE A 244 -14.47 13.81 -0.75
C ILE A 244 -15.23 15.13 -0.76
N GLU A 245 -14.56 16.22 -0.42
CA GLU A 245 -15.04 17.60 -0.52
C GLU A 245 -14.32 18.31 -1.67
N LEU A 246 -15.08 18.72 -2.70
CA LEU A 246 -14.52 19.45 -3.83
C LEU A 246 -14.27 20.91 -3.45
N ARG A 247 -13.04 21.37 -3.66
CA ARG A 247 -12.59 22.75 -3.43
C ARG A 247 -12.61 23.57 -4.72
N HIS A 248 -12.04 23.02 -5.81
CA HIS A 248 -11.91 23.72 -7.09
C HIS A 248 -12.40 22.84 -8.23
N LYS A 249 -13.03 23.46 -9.24
CA LYS A 249 -13.42 22.83 -10.51
C LYS A 249 -12.85 23.65 -11.66
N PHE A 250 -12.27 23.01 -12.66
CA PHE A 250 -11.67 23.70 -13.81
C PHE A 250 -11.71 22.81 -15.06
N ARG A 251 -11.41 23.42 -16.19
CA ARG A 251 -11.24 22.74 -17.46
C ARG A 251 -9.76 22.68 -17.80
N GLY A 252 -9.23 21.44 -17.96
CA GLY A 252 -7.84 21.18 -18.35
C GLY A 252 -6.83 21.39 -17.21
N MET A 253 -5.67 20.75 -17.34
CA MET A 253 -4.69 20.58 -16.26
C MET A 253 -3.76 21.79 -16.03
N LYS A 254 -3.72 22.80 -16.92
CA LYS A 254 -2.73 23.90 -16.83
C LYS A 254 -2.81 24.72 -15.53
N LYS A 255 -4.00 24.88 -14.96
CA LYS A 255 -4.22 25.63 -13.72
C LYS A 255 -4.21 24.74 -12.46
N THR A 256 -4.05 23.44 -12.64
CA THR A 256 -4.14 22.46 -11.54
C THR A 256 -3.00 22.66 -10.55
N TYR A 257 -1.76 22.79 -11.04
CA TYR A 257 -0.60 22.89 -10.17
C TYR A 257 -0.63 24.10 -9.23
N SER A 258 -0.93 25.29 -9.76
CA SER A 258 -1.03 26.49 -8.90
C SER A 258 -2.13 26.33 -7.85
N LYS A 259 -3.26 25.70 -8.21
CA LYS A 259 -4.36 25.46 -7.29
C LYS A 259 -4.05 24.35 -6.26
N LEU A 260 -3.24 23.36 -6.61
CA LEU A 260 -2.74 22.38 -5.65
C LEU A 260 -1.82 23.04 -4.62
N ILE A 261 -0.87 23.88 -5.06
CA ILE A 261 -0.02 24.65 -4.18
C ILE A 261 -0.84 25.60 -3.28
N ASP A 262 -1.83 26.33 -3.85
CA ASP A 262 -2.72 27.18 -3.05
C ASP A 262 -3.48 26.35 -1.99
N THR A 263 -3.98 25.15 -2.38
CA THR A 263 -4.69 24.26 -1.45
C THR A 263 -3.78 23.70 -0.34
N LEU A 264 -2.52 23.35 -0.66
CA LEU A 264 -1.53 22.95 0.35
C LEU A 264 -1.28 24.06 1.39
N ARG A 265 -1.19 25.33 0.94
CA ARG A 265 -1.08 26.48 1.88
C ARG A 265 -2.35 26.65 2.74
N GLU A 266 -3.54 26.52 2.12
CA GLU A 266 -4.84 26.67 2.80
C GLU A 266 -5.07 25.56 3.84
N THR A 267 -4.50 24.37 3.64
CA THR A 267 -4.59 23.23 4.55
C THR A 267 -3.45 23.18 5.56
N GLY A 268 -2.58 24.19 5.60
CA GLY A 268 -1.57 24.32 6.64
C GLY A 268 -0.26 23.57 6.38
N PHE A 269 -0.02 23.01 5.18
CA PHE A 269 1.24 22.33 4.91
C PHE A 269 2.44 23.29 5.05
N THR A 270 3.40 22.92 5.88
CA THR A 270 4.57 23.73 6.20
C THR A 270 5.89 23.09 5.75
N GLY A 271 5.86 21.90 5.21
CA GLY A 271 7.00 21.05 4.84
C GLY A 271 6.87 19.65 5.41
N GLY A 272 7.95 18.86 5.33
CA GLY A 272 7.96 17.48 5.78
C GLY A 272 7.51 16.48 4.72
N GLU A 273 7.14 15.25 5.14
CA GLU A 273 6.88 14.14 4.24
C GLU A 273 5.55 14.30 3.49
N LEU A 274 5.62 14.12 2.17
CA LEU A 274 4.49 14.19 1.27
C LEU A 274 4.61 13.12 0.18
N VAL A 275 3.52 12.40 -0.09
CA VAL A 275 3.47 11.39 -1.14
C VAL A 275 2.52 11.83 -2.24
N ILE A 276 2.98 11.78 -3.49
CA ILE A 276 2.16 11.99 -4.69
C ILE A 276 1.97 10.63 -5.37
N SER A 277 0.77 10.06 -5.29
CA SER A 277 0.41 8.89 -6.08
C SER A 277 -0.33 9.32 -7.36
N HIS A 278 0.10 8.82 -8.52
CA HIS A 278 -0.39 9.28 -9.82
C HIS A 278 -0.97 8.17 -10.69
N CYS A 279 -1.98 8.52 -11.51
CA CYS A 279 -2.55 7.64 -12.52
C CYS A 279 -1.98 7.99 -13.90
N MET A 280 -0.94 7.26 -14.36
CA MET A 280 -0.29 7.45 -15.66
C MET A 280 0.10 8.92 -15.92
N ASN A 281 0.68 9.61 -14.93
CA ASN A 281 1.02 11.02 -14.97
C ASN A 281 2.29 11.34 -14.17
N GLU A 282 3.35 10.58 -14.43
CA GLU A 282 4.64 10.71 -13.73
C GLU A 282 5.25 12.10 -13.95
N ASP A 283 5.39 12.55 -15.21
CA ASP A 283 5.90 13.90 -15.54
C ASP A 283 5.13 15.01 -14.78
N GLY A 284 3.81 14.84 -14.64
CA GLY A 284 2.97 15.78 -13.92
C GLY A 284 3.19 15.75 -12.42
N ALA A 285 3.43 14.58 -11.85
CA ALA A 285 3.75 14.38 -10.45
C ALA A 285 5.14 14.95 -10.11
N GLU A 286 6.14 14.68 -10.95
CA GLU A 286 7.49 15.26 -10.83
C GLU A 286 7.46 16.80 -10.88
N LYS A 287 6.71 17.35 -11.84
CA LYS A 287 6.53 18.80 -11.92
C LYS A 287 5.90 19.38 -10.67
N LEU A 288 4.88 18.71 -10.11
CA LEU A 288 4.26 19.14 -8.85
C LEU A 288 5.28 19.03 -7.70
N GLY A 289 6.02 17.94 -7.61
CA GLY A 289 7.06 17.74 -6.60
C GLY A 289 8.13 18.85 -6.63
N HIS A 290 8.60 19.23 -7.82
CA HIS A 290 9.52 20.35 -7.96
C HIS A 290 8.92 21.70 -7.49
N LEU A 291 7.64 21.94 -7.77
CA LEU A 291 6.97 23.16 -7.29
C LEU A 291 6.79 23.17 -5.78
N ILE A 292 6.48 22.01 -5.17
CA ILE A 292 6.38 21.85 -3.72
C ILE A 292 7.74 22.11 -3.07
N LYS A 293 8.82 21.46 -3.55
CA LYS A 293 10.17 21.64 -3.01
C LYS A 293 10.69 23.07 -3.19
N ALA A 294 10.25 23.80 -4.22
CA ALA A 294 10.60 25.21 -4.41
C ALA A 294 9.89 26.14 -3.42
N GLU A 295 8.71 25.79 -2.96
CA GLU A 295 7.91 26.55 -2.01
C GLU A 295 8.27 26.20 -0.55
N TRP A 296 8.44 24.91 -0.28
CA TRP A 296 8.81 24.36 1.03
C TRP A 296 10.13 23.59 0.90
N LEU A 297 11.23 24.20 1.33
CA LEU A 297 12.59 23.68 1.11
C LEU A 297 12.87 22.38 1.87
N ASP A 298 12.16 22.13 2.95
CA ASP A 298 12.23 20.95 3.80
C ASP A 298 11.17 19.88 3.45
N ALA A 299 10.42 20.09 2.36
CA ALA A 299 9.49 19.08 1.88
C ALA A 299 10.24 17.85 1.33
N ASP A 300 9.93 16.68 1.89
CA ASP A 300 10.35 15.39 1.38
C ASP A 300 9.23 14.77 0.54
N VAL A 301 9.44 14.73 -0.77
CA VAL A 301 8.40 14.34 -1.72
C VAL A 301 8.73 13.00 -2.35
N SER A 302 7.88 12.01 -2.08
CA SER A 302 7.85 10.71 -2.74
C SER A 302 6.83 10.68 -3.86
N ILE A 303 7.17 10.07 -5.00
CA ILE A 303 6.30 9.94 -6.17
C ILE A 303 6.16 8.46 -6.50
N VAL A 304 4.91 7.98 -6.58
CA VAL A 304 4.62 6.56 -6.81
C VAL A 304 3.43 6.39 -7.75
N PRO A 305 3.35 5.27 -8.49
CA PRO A 305 2.14 4.90 -9.21
C PRO A 305 0.97 4.69 -8.24
N ALA A 306 -0.22 5.08 -8.64
CA ALA A 306 -1.42 4.79 -7.86
C ALA A 306 -1.91 3.36 -8.12
N SER A 307 -2.59 2.76 -7.14
CA SER A 307 -3.26 1.46 -7.28
C SER A 307 -4.35 1.48 -8.36
N GLY A 308 -4.81 0.31 -8.78
CA GLY A 308 -5.89 0.17 -9.75
C GLY A 308 -7.19 0.82 -9.27
N LEU A 309 -7.55 0.64 -7.99
CA LEU A 309 -8.72 1.26 -7.38
C LEU A 309 -8.65 2.79 -7.43
N CYS A 310 -7.52 3.34 -6.98
CA CYS A 310 -7.31 4.78 -6.98
C CYS A 310 -7.30 5.32 -8.42
N SER A 311 -6.63 4.63 -9.35
CA SER A 311 -6.61 4.98 -10.78
C SER A 311 -8.01 4.95 -11.42
N TYR A 312 -8.83 3.94 -11.08
CA TYR A 312 -10.22 3.84 -11.53
C TYR A 312 -11.04 5.08 -11.15
N TYR A 313 -10.89 5.55 -9.90
CA TYR A 313 -11.68 6.67 -9.40
C TYR A 313 -11.15 8.04 -9.80
N MET A 314 -9.83 8.24 -9.86
CA MET A 314 -9.28 9.54 -10.21
C MET A 314 -9.14 9.76 -11.73
N GLY A 315 -9.09 8.68 -12.53
CA GLY A 315 -8.93 8.73 -13.97
C GLY A 315 -7.50 9.10 -14.42
N LYS A 316 -7.22 8.90 -15.71
CA LYS A 316 -5.91 9.20 -16.31
C LYS A 316 -5.52 10.66 -16.06
N GLY A 317 -4.28 10.86 -15.62
CA GLY A 317 -3.74 12.18 -15.28
C GLY A 317 -4.06 12.64 -13.86
N GLY A 318 -4.88 11.90 -13.11
CA GLY A 318 -5.20 12.21 -11.72
C GLY A 318 -4.05 11.96 -10.76
N MET A 319 -4.10 12.59 -9.57
CA MET A 319 -3.14 12.42 -8.48
C MET A 319 -3.88 12.40 -7.15
N ILE A 320 -3.35 11.66 -6.19
CA ILE A 320 -3.70 11.75 -4.77
C ILE A 320 -2.44 12.18 -4.04
N ILE A 321 -2.56 13.18 -3.19
CA ILE A 321 -1.46 13.73 -2.41
C ILE A 321 -1.81 13.49 -0.94
N THR A 322 -0.94 12.79 -0.23
CA THR A 322 -1.05 12.55 1.21
C THR A 322 0.14 13.17 1.90
N TYR A 323 -0.09 13.81 3.02
CA TYR A 323 0.96 14.48 3.79
C TYR A 323 0.51 14.61 5.24
N ARG A 324 1.48 14.79 6.14
CA ARG A 324 1.22 15.07 7.55
C ARG A 324 1.47 16.53 7.83
N GLU A 325 0.61 17.15 8.67
CA GLU A 325 0.81 18.49 9.22
C GLU A 325 1.89 18.50 10.29
#